data_b845b5155c5016334170d669eb345e9c
#
_entry.id   b845b5155c5016334170d669eb345e9c
#
_cell.length_a   1.000
_cell.length_b   1.000
_cell.length_c   1.000
_cell.angle_alpha   90.00
_cell.angle_beta   90.00
_cell.angle_gamma   90.00
#
_symmetry.space_group_name_H-M   'P 1'
#
loop_
_entity.id
_entity.type
_entity.pdbx_description
1 polymer ?
#
loop_
_entity_poly.entity_id
_entity_poly.type
_entity_poly.pdbx_seq_one_letter_code
_entity_poly.pdbx_strand_id
1 'polypeptide(L)'
;MPVPFEGLLGNGCELKLIEFLMPLKDMEFNLTELAEEVSVSRPTVDRIVKKFVKWGLMKVAHIHGKTKYYTLNDDSGFVRVFEDLNNRLVEQILGKEKLAQLGSI
;
A
#
# COMPACT_ATOMS: atom_id res chain seq x y z
N MET A 1 -13.57 2.49 -17.36
CA MET A 1 -13.11 3.41 -16.33
C MET A 1 -11.69 3.07 -15.93
N PRO A 2 -10.76 4.04 -15.94
CA PRO A 2 -9.40 3.73 -15.56
C PRO A 2 -9.34 3.36 -14.08
N VAL A 3 -8.59 2.31 -13.78
CA VAL A 3 -8.34 1.89 -12.41
C VAL A 3 -6.90 2.21 -12.04
N PRO A 4 -6.61 2.55 -10.75
CA PRO A 4 -5.25 2.89 -10.33
C PRO A 4 -4.28 1.71 -10.43
N PHE A 5 -4.78 0.49 -10.51
CA PHE A 5 -3.96 -0.71 -10.63
C PHE A 5 -4.10 -1.31 -12.03
N GLU A 6 -3.01 -1.84 -12.55
CA GLU A 6 -3.03 -2.61 -13.78
C GLU A 6 -3.56 -4.00 -13.47
N GLY A 7 -4.81 -4.23 -13.77
CA GLY A 7 -5.46 -5.45 -13.37
C GLY A 7 -5.72 -5.45 -11.87
N LEU A 8 -6.95 -5.28 -11.48
CA LEU A 8 -7.33 -5.21 -10.07
C LEU A 8 -6.78 -6.44 -9.34
N LEU A 9 -5.94 -6.22 -8.36
CA LEU A 9 -5.29 -7.25 -7.56
C LEU A 9 -4.33 -8.16 -8.35
N GLY A 10 -4.08 -7.86 -9.63
CA GLY A 10 -3.27 -8.73 -10.48
C GLY A 10 -1.83 -8.32 -10.66
N ASN A 11 -1.48 -7.05 -10.44
CA ASN A 11 -0.10 -6.60 -10.57
C ASN A 11 0.58 -6.53 -9.22
N GLY A 12 1.59 -7.37 -9.05
CA GLY A 12 2.27 -7.51 -7.78
C GLY A 12 2.99 -6.26 -7.29
N CYS A 13 3.52 -5.43 -8.16
CA CYS A 13 4.31 -4.26 -7.76
C CYS A 13 3.46 -3.21 -7.05
N GLU A 14 2.33 -2.86 -7.61
CA GLU A 14 1.43 -1.86 -7.03
C GLU A 14 0.82 -2.36 -5.73
N LEU A 15 0.40 -3.62 -5.73
CA LEU A 15 -0.19 -4.23 -4.55
C LEU A 15 0.83 -4.38 -3.42
N LYS A 16 2.07 -4.77 -3.75
CA LYS A 16 3.15 -4.84 -2.77
C LYS A 16 3.38 -3.49 -2.09
N LEU A 17 3.36 -2.41 -2.86
CA LEU A 17 3.57 -1.08 -2.31
C LEU A 17 2.46 -0.69 -1.35
N ILE A 18 1.21 -0.95 -1.71
CA ILE A 18 0.08 -0.67 -0.83
C ILE A 18 0.12 -1.54 0.43
N GLU A 19 0.37 -2.83 0.29
CA GLU A 19 0.48 -3.74 1.43
C GLU A 19 1.57 -3.32 2.41
N PHE A 20 2.71 -2.87 1.88
CA PHE A 20 3.79 -2.36 2.71
C PHE A 20 3.39 -1.09 3.45
N LEU A 21 2.72 -0.17 2.77
CA LEU A 21 2.40 1.15 3.33
C LEU A 21 1.20 1.14 4.29
N MET A 22 0.27 0.22 4.14
CA MET A 22 -0.95 0.19 4.97
C MET A 22 -0.67 0.19 6.47
N PRO A 23 0.18 -0.70 7.02
CA PRO A 23 0.47 -0.67 8.45
C PRO A 23 1.35 0.51 8.87
N LEU A 24 1.92 1.24 7.91
CA LEU A 24 2.87 2.32 8.15
C LEU A 24 2.32 3.67 7.68
N LYS A 25 1.02 3.88 7.80
CA LYS A 25 0.32 5.07 7.29
C LYS A 25 0.90 6.40 7.77
N ASP A 26 1.42 6.43 8.98
CA ASP A 26 1.96 7.64 9.57
C ASP A 26 3.43 7.89 9.24
N MET A 27 4.04 6.98 8.49
CA MET A 27 5.45 7.09 8.12
C MET A 27 5.62 7.69 6.73
N GLU A 28 6.76 8.30 6.52
CA GLU A 28 7.12 8.97 5.28
C GLU A 28 8.31 8.28 4.66
N PHE A 29 8.28 8.12 3.33
CA PHE A 29 9.33 7.41 2.61
C PHE A 29 9.72 8.15 1.34
N ASN A 30 11.01 8.15 1.00
CA ASN A 30 11.46 8.57 -0.32
C ASN A 30 11.43 7.38 -1.29
N LEU A 31 11.64 7.64 -2.58
CA LEU A 31 11.55 6.62 -3.60
C LEU A 31 12.59 5.51 -3.44
N THR A 32 13.79 5.85 -3.00
CA THR A 32 14.85 4.87 -2.78
C THR A 32 14.48 3.90 -1.67
N GLU A 33 13.97 4.42 -0.56
CA GLU A 33 13.51 3.60 0.56
C GLU A 33 12.38 2.66 0.14
N LEU A 34 11.39 3.17 -0.60
CA LEU A 34 10.29 2.36 -1.07
C LEU A 34 10.76 1.24 -2.01
N ALA A 35 11.66 1.57 -2.94
CA ALA A 35 12.22 0.60 -3.87
C ALA A 35 12.93 -0.54 -3.14
N GLU A 36 13.72 -0.21 -2.13
CA GLU A 36 14.42 -1.21 -1.32
C GLU A 36 13.45 -2.10 -0.55
N GLU A 37 12.45 -1.50 0.09
CA GLU A 37 11.51 -2.24 0.93
C GLU A 37 10.64 -3.22 0.14
N VAL A 38 10.19 -2.82 -1.04
CA VAL A 38 9.34 -3.69 -1.86
C VAL A 38 10.12 -4.51 -2.88
N SER A 39 11.44 -4.37 -2.91
CA SER A 39 12.33 -5.09 -3.84
C SER A 39 11.95 -4.88 -5.31
N VAL A 40 11.65 -3.65 -5.66
CA VAL A 40 11.27 -3.23 -7.01
C VAL A 40 12.23 -2.14 -7.45
N SER A 41 12.50 -2.05 -8.75
CA SER A 41 13.42 -1.03 -9.27
C SER A 41 12.89 0.38 -9.00
N ARG A 42 13.80 1.32 -8.76
CA ARG A 42 13.43 2.70 -8.47
C ARG A 42 12.61 3.35 -9.60
N PRO A 43 12.93 3.17 -10.91
CA PRO A 43 12.09 3.71 -11.97
C PRO A 43 10.65 3.19 -11.94
N THR A 44 10.46 1.91 -11.60
CA THR A 44 9.12 1.34 -11.47
C THR A 44 8.37 1.94 -10.29
N VAL A 45 9.03 2.07 -9.14
CA VAL A 45 8.43 2.71 -7.96
C VAL A 45 8.09 4.17 -8.24
N ASP A 46 8.97 4.90 -8.91
CA ASP A 46 8.71 6.29 -9.29
C ASP A 46 7.43 6.40 -10.12
N ARG A 47 7.27 5.53 -11.11
CA ARG A 47 6.08 5.50 -11.96
C ARG A 47 4.81 5.21 -11.14
N ILE A 48 4.89 4.23 -10.25
CA ILE A 48 3.74 3.84 -9.41
C ILE A 48 3.37 4.95 -8.43
N VAL A 49 4.36 5.53 -7.75
CA VAL A 49 4.12 6.61 -6.79
C VAL A 49 3.50 7.83 -7.47
N LYS A 50 3.99 8.20 -8.66
CA LYS A 50 3.39 9.30 -9.43
C LYS A 50 1.94 9.02 -9.76
N LYS A 51 1.61 7.79 -10.12
CA LYS A 51 0.24 7.36 -10.37
C LYS A 51 -0.61 7.45 -9.10
N PHE A 52 -0.09 6.97 -7.99
CA PHE A 52 -0.79 7.02 -6.70
C PHE A 52 -1.04 8.45 -6.23
N VAL A 53 -0.08 9.35 -6.43
CA VAL A 53 -0.26 10.77 -6.13
C VAL A 53 -1.35 11.37 -7.01
N LYS A 54 -1.31 11.07 -8.30
CA LYS A 54 -2.32 11.54 -9.26
C LYS A 54 -3.73 11.10 -8.86
N TRP A 55 -3.88 9.86 -8.38
CA TRP A 55 -5.17 9.31 -7.97
C TRP A 55 -5.53 9.61 -6.51
N GLY A 56 -4.67 10.34 -5.81
CA GLY A 56 -4.93 10.74 -4.43
C GLY A 56 -4.70 9.68 -3.38
N LEU A 57 -4.08 8.54 -3.72
CA LEU A 57 -3.75 7.49 -2.76
C LEU A 57 -2.56 7.86 -1.90
N MET A 58 -1.63 8.60 -2.47
CA MET A 58 -0.43 9.09 -1.78
C MET A 58 -0.32 10.58 -1.93
N LYS A 59 0.44 11.19 -1.04
CA LYS A 59 0.74 12.62 -1.10
C LYS A 59 2.20 12.86 -0.73
N VAL A 60 2.73 14.00 -1.17
CA VAL A 60 4.04 14.47 -0.74
C VAL A 60 3.87 15.01 0.68
N ALA A 61 4.53 14.38 1.63
CA ALA A 61 4.47 14.78 3.04
C ALA A 61 5.39 15.97 3.31
N HIS A 62 6.62 15.90 2.82
CA HIS A 62 7.56 17.01 2.89
C HIS A 62 8.65 16.87 1.85
N ILE A 63 9.43 17.94 1.67
CA ILE A 63 10.56 17.99 0.77
C ILE A 63 11.78 18.40 1.59
N HIS A 64 12.86 17.60 1.49
CA HIS A 64 14.12 17.90 2.14
C HIS A 64 15.20 18.02 1.04
N GLY A 65 15.66 19.24 0.79
CA GLY A 65 16.53 19.49 -0.35
C GLY A 65 15.81 19.19 -1.67
N LYS A 66 16.34 18.25 -2.45
CA LYS A 66 15.74 17.79 -3.71
C LYS A 66 14.94 16.50 -3.54
N THR A 67 14.89 15.97 -2.33
CA THR A 67 14.25 14.68 -2.04
C THR A 67 12.83 14.90 -1.55
N LYS A 68 11.88 14.25 -2.21
CA LYS A 68 10.48 14.25 -1.79
C LYS A 68 10.20 13.01 -0.95
N TYR A 69 9.48 13.20 0.15
CA TYR A 69 9.01 12.13 1.02
C TYR A 69 7.51 11.99 0.87
N TYR A 70 7.07 10.76 0.70
CA TYR A 70 5.68 10.42 0.40
C TYR A 70 5.06 9.63 1.53
N THR A 71 3.76 9.77 1.69
CA THR A 71 2.99 9.00 2.67
C THR A 71 1.63 8.65 2.06
N LEU A 72 0.94 7.67 2.65
CA LEU A 72 -0.43 7.38 2.25
C LEU A 72 -1.33 8.55 2.62
N ASN A 73 -2.32 8.79 1.77
CA ASN A 73 -3.31 9.85 2.01
C ASN A 73 -4.52 9.28 2.74
N ASP A 74 -4.59 9.51 4.05
CA ASP A 74 -5.68 9.02 4.89
C ASP A 74 -7.04 9.59 4.52
N ASP A 75 -7.07 10.71 3.80
CA ASP A 75 -8.32 11.31 3.33
C ASP A 75 -8.84 10.63 2.06
N SER A 76 -8.06 9.76 1.45
CA SER A 76 -8.47 9.04 0.25
C SER A 76 -9.52 7.98 0.57
N GLY A 77 -10.62 8.02 -0.16
CA GLY A 77 -11.64 6.97 -0.07
C GLY A 77 -11.08 5.61 -0.47
N PHE A 78 -10.17 5.56 -1.43
CA PHE A 78 -9.49 4.33 -1.84
C PHE A 78 -8.67 3.74 -0.69
N VAL A 79 -7.89 4.58 -0.01
CA VAL A 79 -7.06 4.12 1.11
C VAL A 79 -7.95 3.55 2.22
N ARG A 80 -9.05 4.20 2.52
CA ARG A 80 -10.00 3.73 3.54
C ARG A 80 -10.64 2.40 3.17
N VAL A 81 -11.00 2.22 1.90
CA VAL A 81 -11.58 0.96 1.42
C VAL A 81 -10.54 -0.16 1.51
N PHE A 82 -9.30 0.08 1.10
CA PHE A 82 -8.23 -0.90 1.21
C PHE A 82 -7.93 -1.26 2.66
N GLU A 83 -7.92 -0.28 3.54
CA GLU A 83 -7.72 -0.52 4.97
C GLU A 83 -8.83 -1.40 5.53
N ASP A 84 -10.08 -1.10 5.22
CA ASP A 84 -11.23 -1.90 5.65
C ASP A 84 -11.14 -3.33 5.10
N LEU A 85 -10.82 -3.48 3.82
CA LEU A 85 -10.64 -4.78 3.19
C LEU A 85 -9.52 -5.57 3.87
N ASN A 86 -8.39 -4.93 4.12
CA ASN A 86 -7.26 -5.56 4.77
C ASN A 86 -7.64 -6.05 6.18
N ASN A 87 -8.32 -5.22 6.96
CA ASN A 87 -8.77 -5.58 8.29
C ASN A 87 -9.74 -6.76 8.28
N ARG A 88 -10.68 -6.76 7.34
CA ARG A 88 -11.63 -7.87 7.19
C ARG A 88 -10.95 -9.17 6.78
N LEU A 89 -9.97 -9.11 5.90
CA LEU A 89 -9.20 -10.29 5.50
C LEU A 89 -8.39 -10.84 6.67
N VAL A 90 -7.76 -9.97 7.44
CA VAL A 90 -7.01 -10.39 8.64
C VAL A 90 -7.95 -11.07 9.65
N GLU A 91 -9.11 -10.50 9.89
CA GLU A 91 -10.10 -11.09 10.78
C GLU A 91 -10.54 -12.48 10.30
N GLN A 92 -10.79 -12.64 9.01
CA GLN A 92 -11.17 -13.92 8.44
C GLN A 92 -10.07 -14.97 8.58
N ILE A 93 -8.82 -14.58 8.34
CA ILE A 93 -7.67 -15.49 8.47
C ILE A 93 -7.50 -15.91 9.92
N LEU A 94 -7.55 -14.97 10.85
CA LEU A 94 -7.46 -15.27 12.29
C LEU A 94 -8.64 -16.14 12.76
N GLY A 95 -9.83 -15.86 12.26
CA GLY A 95 -11.01 -16.64 12.55
C GLY A 95 -10.86 -18.09 12.08
N LYS A 96 -10.36 -18.29 10.85
CA LYS A 96 -10.10 -19.63 10.32
C LYS A 96 -9.03 -20.37 11.10
N GLU A 97 -7.97 -19.67 11.50
CA GLU A 97 -6.92 -20.27 12.33
C GLU A 97 -7.46 -20.72 13.68
N LYS A 98 -8.29 -19.91 14.31
CA LYS A 98 -8.94 -20.30 15.58
C LYS A 98 -9.83 -21.51 15.41
N LEU A 99 -10.64 -21.55 14.36
CA LEU A 99 -11.51 -22.69 14.07
C LEU A 99 -10.70 -23.94 13.79
N ALA A 100 -9.60 -23.82 13.05
CA ALA A 100 -8.72 -24.95 12.78
C ALA A 100 -8.09 -25.49 14.06
N GLN A 101 -7.67 -24.61 14.96
CA GLN A 101 -7.12 -25.01 16.25
C GLN A 101 -8.17 -25.71 17.13
N LEU A 102 -9.39 -25.17 17.14
CA LEU A 102 -10.49 -25.78 17.88
C LEU A 102 -10.91 -27.09 17.25
N GLY A 103 -10.88 -27.20 15.95
CA GLY A 103 -11.26 -28.41 15.23
C GLY A 103 -10.25 -29.54 15.32
N SER A 104 -9.03 -29.27 15.74
CA SER A 104 -8.00 -30.29 15.89
C SER A 104 -8.01 -30.92 17.30
N ILE A 105 -8.93 -30.52 18.09
CA ILE A 105 -9.18 -31.14 19.40
C ILE A 105 -10.17 -32.32 19.26
#